data_fbae4c5074630971f87b63662a1eb228
#
_entry.id   fbae4c5074630971f87b63662a1eb228
#
_cell.length_a   1.000
_cell.length_b   1.000
_cell.length_c   1.000
_cell.angle_alpha   90.00
_cell.angle_beta   90.00
_cell.angle_gamma   90.00
#
_symmetry.space_group_name_H-M   'P 1'
#
loop_
_entity.id
_entity.type
_entity.pdbx_description
1 polymer ?
#
loop_
_entity_poly.entity_id
_entity_poly.type
_entity_poly.pdbx_seq_one_letter_code
_entity_poly.pdbx_strand_id
1 'polypeptide(L)'
;SGGKHYGKQLPFQQVRHYKAVLDNSFFLKSGTLKIIAAYQQNRRQEYEESKNECGLDFMLHTINYDVRYILPEYNGWKTNAGINGMYQKSLNKGEEFLIPAYDLFDLGTFITVSKSMFQRLHLTGGLRFDIRHLHSHSLMDGEKERFIAFFRTFNGLTGSIGGIYNVSEKLDIRFNASRGYR
;
A
#
# COMPACT_ATOMS: atom_id res chain seq x y z
N SER A 1 8.78 28.67 -43.61
CA SER A 1 8.74 28.33 -42.15
C SER A 1 8.29 26.90 -42.00
N GLY A 2 9.25 25.97 -41.93
CA GLY A 2 8.97 24.56 -41.73
C GLY A 2 8.79 24.26 -40.23
N GLY A 3 7.55 24.11 -39.78
CA GLY A 3 7.24 23.57 -38.46
C GLY A 3 7.69 22.11 -38.41
N LYS A 4 8.64 21.80 -37.56
CA LYS A 4 8.99 20.40 -37.25
C LYS A 4 7.83 19.75 -36.53
N HIS A 5 7.04 18.94 -37.21
CA HIS A 5 6.10 18.04 -36.61
C HIS A 5 6.89 16.94 -35.87
N TYR A 6 7.03 17.07 -34.55
CA TYR A 6 7.52 15.99 -33.67
C TYR A 6 6.43 14.94 -33.53
N GLY A 7 6.30 14.05 -34.52
CA GLY A 7 5.50 12.83 -34.35
C GLY A 7 6.20 11.88 -33.40
N LYS A 8 5.43 11.15 -32.58
CA LYS A 8 5.95 10.06 -31.75
C LYS A 8 6.72 9.07 -32.64
N GLN A 9 7.98 8.80 -32.31
CA GLN A 9 8.81 7.81 -33.00
C GLN A 9 8.70 6.48 -32.25
N LEU A 10 8.74 5.36 -32.95
CA LEU A 10 8.81 4.02 -32.37
C LEU A 10 10.26 3.68 -31.96
N PRO A 11 10.48 2.96 -30.85
CA PRO A 11 9.46 2.59 -29.87
C PRO A 11 9.08 3.76 -28.95
N PHE A 12 7.84 3.80 -28.47
CA PHE A 12 7.43 4.79 -27.47
C PHE A 12 6.50 4.18 -26.40
N GLN A 13 6.49 4.81 -25.24
CA GLN A 13 5.69 4.44 -24.10
C GLN A 13 4.71 5.56 -23.77
N GLN A 14 3.47 5.18 -23.43
CA GLN A 14 2.47 6.09 -22.90
C GLN A 14 2.04 5.64 -21.50
N VAL A 15 2.15 6.55 -20.52
CA VAL A 15 1.73 6.31 -19.14
C VAL A 15 0.62 7.29 -18.80
N ARG A 16 -0.47 6.78 -18.21
CA ARG A 16 -1.56 7.57 -17.64
C ARG A 16 -1.75 7.18 -16.19
N HIS A 17 -1.78 8.18 -15.32
CA HIS A 17 -1.94 7.99 -13.88
C HIS A 17 -3.07 8.88 -13.37
N TYR A 18 -4.02 8.26 -12.64
CA TYR A 18 -5.12 8.95 -11.95
C TYR A 18 -5.09 8.58 -10.48
N LYS A 19 -5.34 9.54 -9.61
CA LYS A 19 -5.39 9.35 -8.16
C LYS A 19 -6.51 10.19 -7.56
N ALA A 20 -7.31 9.57 -6.68
CA ALA A 20 -8.27 10.22 -5.84
C ALA A 20 -8.04 9.82 -4.38
N VAL A 21 -8.13 10.77 -3.46
CA VAL A 21 -7.93 10.53 -2.02
C VAL A 21 -9.06 11.18 -1.25
N LEU A 22 -9.63 10.41 -0.32
CA LEU A 22 -10.56 10.85 0.71
C LEU A 22 -9.85 10.76 2.06
N ASP A 23 -9.77 11.85 2.82
CA ASP A 23 -9.24 11.91 4.18
C ASP A 23 -10.23 12.64 5.06
N ASN A 24 -10.81 11.93 6.02
CA ASN A 24 -11.81 12.45 6.95
C ASN A 24 -11.47 12.10 8.39
N SER A 25 -11.77 13.03 9.29
CA SER A 25 -11.67 12.85 10.72
C SER A 25 -12.98 13.22 11.40
N PHE A 26 -13.51 12.29 12.19
CA PHE A 26 -14.74 12.45 12.95
C PHE A 26 -14.39 12.54 14.44
N PHE A 27 -14.65 13.69 15.04
CA PHE A 27 -14.39 13.92 16.46
C PHE A 27 -15.61 13.50 17.27
N LEU A 28 -15.47 12.38 17.98
CA LEU A 28 -16.50 11.79 18.81
C LEU A 28 -16.18 12.04 20.29
N LYS A 29 -17.20 11.98 21.16
CA LYS A 29 -16.96 12.07 22.62
C LYS A 29 -16.05 10.95 23.16
N SER A 30 -16.08 9.78 22.53
CA SER A 30 -15.30 8.59 22.89
C SER A 30 -13.93 8.49 22.22
N GLY A 31 -13.59 9.44 21.32
CA GLY A 31 -12.32 9.41 20.58
C GLY A 31 -12.46 9.99 19.19
N THR A 32 -11.42 9.84 18.38
CA THR A 32 -11.39 10.32 17.01
C THR A 32 -11.35 9.14 16.05
N LEU A 33 -12.31 9.07 15.14
CA LEU A 33 -12.30 8.13 14.02
C LEU A 33 -11.69 8.81 12.81
N LYS A 34 -10.58 8.27 12.31
CA LYS A 34 -9.93 8.74 11.09
C LYS A 34 -10.09 7.71 9.98
N ILE A 35 -10.55 8.16 8.81
CA ILE A 35 -10.77 7.32 7.64
C ILE A 35 -10.01 7.93 6.47
N ILE A 36 -9.10 7.14 5.88
CA ILE A 36 -8.41 7.48 4.66
C ILE A 36 -8.72 6.41 3.63
N ALA A 37 -9.15 6.81 2.46
CA ALA A 37 -9.32 5.93 1.31
C ALA A 37 -8.69 6.59 0.09
N ALA A 38 -7.94 5.81 -0.68
CA ALA A 38 -7.29 6.29 -1.89
C ALA A 38 -7.52 5.30 -3.03
N TYR A 39 -7.86 5.82 -4.19
CA TYR A 39 -7.93 5.06 -5.42
C TYR A 39 -6.86 5.56 -6.39
N GLN A 40 -6.17 4.62 -7.02
CA GLN A 40 -5.19 4.89 -8.06
C GLN A 40 -5.44 4.01 -9.27
N GLN A 41 -5.33 4.59 -10.44
CA GLN A 41 -5.32 3.87 -11.70
C GLN A 41 -4.05 4.23 -12.45
N ASN A 42 -3.30 3.20 -12.84
CA ASN A 42 -2.08 3.33 -13.62
C ASN A 42 -2.26 2.52 -14.91
N ARG A 43 -2.11 3.16 -16.04
CA ARG A 43 -2.10 2.48 -17.34
C ARG A 43 -0.79 2.76 -18.04
N ARG A 44 -0.12 1.70 -18.45
CA ARG A 44 1.13 1.74 -19.21
C ARG A 44 0.94 1.00 -20.52
N GLN A 45 1.21 1.70 -21.60
CA GLN A 45 1.11 1.17 -22.96
C GLN A 45 2.46 1.32 -23.64
N GLU A 46 2.94 0.26 -24.28
CA GLU A 46 4.17 0.24 -25.05
C GLU A 46 3.87 -0.11 -26.51
N TYR A 47 4.42 0.68 -27.38
CA TYR A 47 4.27 0.57 -28.83
C TYR A 47 5.66 0.36 -29.43
N GLU A 48 5.92 -0.87 -29.90
CA GLU A 48 7.23 -1.26 -30.41
C GLU A 48 7.28 -1.26 -31.93
N GLU A 49 6.36 -1.94 -32.58
CA GLU A 49 6.36 -2.16 -34.02
C GLU A 49 5.35 -1.28 -34.79
N SER A 50 4.23 -0.93 -34.18
CA SER A 50 3.16 -0.16 -34.78
C SER A 50 2.66 0.95 -33.84
N LYS A 51 2.28 2.09 -34.42
CA LYS A 51 1.62 3.17 -33.66
C LYS A 51 0.16 2.89 -33.34
N ASN A 52 -0.45 1.92 -33.99
CA ASN A 52 -1.86 1.59 -33.88
C ASN A 52 -2.11 0.34 -33.05
N GLU A 53 -1.08 -0.51 -32.89
CA GLU A 53 -1.15 -1.75 -32.14
C GLU A 53 -0.25 -1.66 -30.92
N CYS A 54 -0.83 -1.93 -29.76
CA CYS A 54 -0.14 -1.85 -28.48
C CYS A 54 0.40 -3.23 -28.12
N GLY A 55 1.71 -3.42 -28.13
CA GLY A 55 2.35 -4.68 -27.74
C GLY A 55 2.10 -4.98 -26.27
N LEU A 56 2.32 -4.01 -25.38
CA LEU A 56 2.09 -4.13 -23.95
C LEU A 56 1.07 -3.10 -23.48
N ASP A 57 -0.01 -3.55 -22.84
CA ASP A 57 -1.02 -2.69 -22.20
C ASP A 57 -1.35 -3.22 -20.81
N PHE A 58 -0.75 -2.60 -19.81
CA PHE A 58 -1.00 -2.90 -18.39
C PHE A 58 -1.92 -1.86 -17.79
N MET A 59 -2.94 -2.32 -17.09
CA MET A 59 -3.82 -1.48 -16.29
C MET A 59 -3.82 -1.97 -14.85
N LEU A 60 -3.38 -1.12 -13.94
CA LEU A 60 -3.29 -1.39 -12.51
C LEU A 60 -4.28 -0.50 -11.77
N HIS A 61 -5.21 -1.13 -11.06
CA HIS A 61 -6.12 -0.46 -10.12
C HIS A 61 -5.68 -0.76 -8.70
N THR A 62 -5.56 0.26 -7.88
CA THR A 62 -5.18 0.12 -6.48
C THR A 62 -6.12 0.93 -5.60
N ILE A 63 -6.70 0.27 -4.60
CA ILE A 63 -7.49 0.90 -3.54
C ILE A 63 -6.70 0.69 -2.24
N ASN A 64 -6.35 1.78 -1.58
CA ASN A 64 -5.76 1.76 -0.24
C ASN A 64 -6.79 2.26 0.76
N TYR A 65 -6.84 1.68 1.93
CA TYR A 65 -7.72 2.10 3.02
C TYR A 65 -7.00 2.03 4.36
N ASP A 66 -7.30 3.02 5.21
CA ASP A 66 -6.84 3.11 6.61
C ASP A 66 -8.01 3.64 7.43
N VAL A 67 -8.46 2.85 8.39
CA VAL A 67 -9.47 3.25 9.36
C VAL A 67 -8.86 3.13 10.73
N ARG A 68 -8.76 4.25 11.43
CA ARG A 68 -8.06 4.36 12.70
C ARG A 68 -8.95 5.00 13.75
N TYR A 69 -9.04 4.38 14.91
CA TYR A 69 -9.69 4.94 16.06
C TYR A 69 -8.66 5.34 17.12
N ILE A 70 -8.64 6.63 17.43
CA ILE A 70 -7.73 7.23 18.39
C ILE A 70 -8.51 7.48 19.67
N LEU A 71 -8.17 6.75 20.72
CA LEU A 71 -8.79 6.92 22.05
C LEU A 71 -8.33 8.21 22.71
N PRO A 72 -9.17 8.83 23.55
CA PRO A 72 -8.74 9.92 24.41
C PRO A 72 -7.58 9.48 25.30
N GLU A 73 -6.64 10.39 25.53
CA GLU A 73 -5.56 10.14 26.46
C GLU A 73 -6.11 9.93 27.88
N TYR A 74 -5.69 8.84 28.53
CA TYR A 74 -6.07 8.50 29.89
C TYR A 74 -4.83 8.13 30.72
N ASN A 75 -4.56 8.86 31.81
CA ASN A 75 -3.40 8.67 32.69
C ASN A 75 -2.06 8.60 31.93
N GLY A 76 -1.88 9.46 30.92
CA GLY A 76 -0.67 9.48 30.09
C GLY A 76 -0.60 8.36 29.04
N TRP A 77 -1.57 7.46 29.00
CA TRP A 77 -1.71 6.45 27.96
C TRP A 77 -2.37 7.01 26.72
N LYS A 78 -1.71 6.88 25.59
CA LYS A 78 -2.26 7.16 24.25
C LYS A 78 -2.39 5.86 23.52
N THR A 79 -3.60 5.54 23.09
CA THR A 79 -3.90 4.28 22.40
C THR A 79 -4.60 4.56 21.09
N ASN A 80 -4.19 3.90 20.04
CA ASN A 80 -4.94 3.84 18.81
C ASN A 80 -4.97 2.41 18.27
N ALA A 81 -6.06 2.08 17.60
CA ALA A 81 -6.23 0.80 16.95
C ALA A 81 -6.90 1.02 15.61
N GLY A 82 -6.67 0.12 14.68
CA GLY A 82 -7.27 0.27 13.36
C GLY A 82 -7.04 -0.90 12.45
N ILE A 83 -7.55 -0.71 11.25
CA ILE A 83 -7.35 -1.59 10.11
C ILE A 83 -6.80 -0.77 8.96
N ASN A 84 -5.93 -1.35 8.19
CA ASN A 84 -5.51 -0.80 6.91
C ASN A 84 -5.22 -1.91 5.92
N GLY A 85 -5.11 -1.53 4.67
CA GLY A 85 -4.79 -2.51 3.66
C GLY A 85 -4.89 -1.95 2.25
N MET A 86 -4.88 -2.88 1.32
CA MET A 86 -4.87 -2.58 -0.09
C MET A 86 -5.62 -3.67 -0.86
N TYR A 87 -6.37 -3.24 -1.84
CA TYR A 87 -6.84 -4.10 -2.92
C TYR A 87 -6.20 -3.63 -4.22
N GLN A 88 -5.61 -4.56 -4.96
CA GLN A 88 -4.95 -4.26 -6.21
C GLN A 88 -5.37 -5.27 -7.27
N LYS A 89 -5.74 -4.76 -8.44
CA LYS A 89 -6.08 -5.56 -9.60
C LYS A 89 -5.21 -5.15 -10.78
N SER A 90 -4.51 -6.11 -11.34
CA SER A 90 -3.69 -5.95 -12.54
C SER A 90 -4.35 -6.65 -13.71
N LEU A 91 -4.52 -5.91 -14.80
CA LEU A 91 -5.09 -6.40 -16.06
C LEU A 91 -4.06 -6.24 -17.17
N ASN A 92 -3.92 -7.27 -17.99
CA ASN A 92 -3.17 -7.24 -19.23
C ASN A 92 -4.14 -7.17 -20.40
N LYS A 93 -3.99 -6.17 -21.25
CA LYS A 93 -4.85 -5.92 -22.40
C LYS A 93 -4.09 -5.88 -23.74
N GLY A 94 -2.77 -5.94 -23.70
CA GLY A 94 -1.90 -5.96 -24.88
C GLY A 94 -1.81 -7.34 -25.52
N GLU A 95 -1.12 -7.43 -26.64
CA GLU A 95 -0.85 -8.68 -27.34
C GLU A 95 0.23 -9.51 -26.66
N GLU A 96 1.20 -8.85 -26.04
CA GLU A 96 2.26 -9.49 -25.30
C GLU A 96 1.97 -9.52 -23.79
N PHE A 97 2.26 -10.68 -23.15
CA PHE A 97 2.00 -10.89 -21.74
C PHE A 97 3.31 -11.22 -21.01
N LEU A 98 3.85 -10.26 -20.30
CA LEU A 98 5.02 -10.45 -19.44
C LEU A 98 4.65 -10.93 -18.04
N ILE A 99 3.50 -10.50 -17.53
CA ILE A 99 3.01 -10.83 -16.19
C ILE A 99 1.54 -11.24 -16.29
N PRO A 100 1.10 -12.34 -15.65
CA PRO A 100 -0.31 -12.72 -15.63
C PRO A 100 -1.15 -11.66 -14.89
N ALA A 101 -2.42 -11.53 -15.26
CA ALA A 101 -3.37 -10.74 -14.49
C ALA A 101 -3.49 -11.30 -13.07
N TYR A 102 -3.61 -10.44 -12.07
CA TYR A 102 -3.74 -10.86 -10.68
C TYR A 102 -4.66 -9.95 -9.88
N ASP A 103 -5.20 -10.52 -8.81
CA ASP A 103 -5.89 -9.82 -7.74
C ASP A 103 -5.10 -10.00 -6.45
N LEU A 104 -4.84 -8.91 -5.76
CA LEU A 104 -4.14 -8.86 -4.48
C LEU A 104 -5.03 -8.17 -3.45
N PHE A 105 -5.24 -8.82 -2.31
CA PHE A 105 -5.96 -8.25 -1.18
C PHE A 105 -5.10 -8.31 0.07
N ASP A 106 -4.86 -7.16 0.70
CA ASP A 106 -4.17 -7.01 1.97
C ASP A 106 -5.13 -6.47 3.03
N LEU A 107 -5.12 -7.06 4.19
CA LEU A 107 -5.77 -6.55 5.39
C LEU A 107 -4.82 -6.68 6.58
N GLY A 108 -4.55 -5.57 7.23
CA GLY A 108 -3.80 -5.51 8.48
C GLY A 108 -4.65 -4.92 9.59
N THR A 109 -4.60 -5.52 10.76
CA THR A 109 -5.16 -4.98 12.00
C THR A 109 -4.02 -4.60 12.92
N PHE A 110 -4.14 -3.48 13.61
CA PHE A 110 -3.08 -3.02 14.51
C PHE A 110 -3.63 -2.34 15.75
N ILE A 111 -2.82 -2.38 16.79
CA ILE A 111 -2.98 -1.59 18.00
C ILE A 111 -1.62 -0.99 18.38
N THR A 112 -1.60 0.29 18.73
CA THR A 112 -0.43 0.96 19.26
C THR A 112 -0.77 1.65 20.57
N VAL A 113 0.13 1.55 21.53
CA VAL A 113 0.03 2.21 22.81
C VAL A 113 1.32 2.98 23.08
N SER A 114 1.20 4.15 23.67
CA SER A 114 2.34 4.93 24.12
C SER A 114 2.06 5.53 25.48
N LYS A 115 3.12 5.72 26.26
CA LYS A 115 3.06 6.36 27.56
C LYS A 115 4.28 7.23 27.79
N SER A 116 4.02 8.45 28.28
CA SER A 116 5.05 9.33 28.78
C SER A 116 5.09 9.27 30.29
N MET A 117 6.28 9.03 30.85
CA MET A 117 6.50 8.91 32.29
C MET A 117 7.61 9.87 32.76
N PHE A 118 7.46 10.42 33.94
CA PHE A 118 8.49 11.25 34.59
C PHE A 118 8.98 12.44 33.76
N GLN A 119 8.19 12.87 32.76
CA GLN A 119 8.53 13.94 31.80
C GLN A 119 9.81 13.69 30.98
N ARG A 120 10.41 12.52 31.10
CA ARG A 120 11.70 12.15 30.48
C ARG A 120 11.66 10.87 29.67
N LEU A 121 10.74 9.95 29.99
CA LEU A 121 10.67 8.64 29.35
C LEU A 121 9.39 8.54 28.51
N HIS A 122 9.55 8.30 27.21
CA HIS A 122 8.45 8.04 26.27
C HIS A 122 8.57 6.61 25.77
N LEU A 123 7.60 5.77 26.10
CA LEU A 123 7.52 4.38 25.64
C LEU A 123 6.43 4.22 24.60
N THR A 124 6.70 3.42 23.60
CA THR A 124 5.74 3.07 22.54
C THR A 124 5.81 1.58 22.29
N GLY A 125 4.65 0.94 22.19
CA GLY A 125 4.52 -0.47 21.81
C GLY A 125 3.41 -0.66 20.78
N GLY A 126 3.54 -1.68 19.94
CA GLY A 126 2.55 -1.99 18.93
C GLY A 126 2.53 -3.46 18.56
N LEU A 127 1.35 -3.91 18.19
CA LEU A 127 1.11 -5.22 17.58
C LEU A 127 0.34 -5.04 16.28
N ARG A 128 0.69 -5.86 15.31
CA ARG A 128 0.05 -5.86 14.00
C ARG A 128 -0.09 -7.28 13.49
N PHE A 129 -1.26 -7.59 12.97
CA PHE A 129 -1.55 -8.85 12.27
C PHE A 129 -1.98 -8.53 10.84
N ASP A 130 -1.31 -9.15 9.87
CA ASP A 130 -1.54 -8.95 8.44
C ASP A 130 -1.97 -10.25 7.77
N ILE A 131 -2.92 -10.13 6.84
CA ILE A 131 -3.33 -11.19 5.92
C ILE A 131 -3.20 -10.67 4.51
N ARG A 132 -2.61 -11.47 3.63
CA ARG A 132 -2.51 -11.20 2.19
C ARG A 132 -3.04 -12.38 1.40
N HIS A 133 -3.97 -12.10 0.50
CA HIS A 133 -4.45 -13.03 -0.49
C HIS A 133 -3.97 -12.60 -1.87
N LEU A 134 -3.28 -13.49 -2.56
CA LEU A 134 -2.85 -13.29 -3.94
C LEU A 134 -3.48 -14.36 -4.81
N HIS A 135 -4.20 -13.91 -5.82
CA HIS A 135 -4.78 -14.75 -6.86
C HIS A 135 -4.20 -14.34 -8.22
N SER A 136 -3.42 -15.20 -8.81
CA SER A 136 -2.91 -15.04 -10.17
C SER A 136 -3.79 -15.84 -11.13
N HIS A 137 -4.22 -15.18 -12.19
CA HIS A 137 -5.04 -15.79 -13.23
C HIS A 137 -4.16 -16.59 -14.19
N SER A 138 -4.69 -17.69 -14.74
CA SER A 138 -4.03 -18.41 -15.82
C SER A 138 -3.97 -17.56 -17.08
N LEU A 139 -2.90 -17.71 -17.82
CA LEU A 139 -2.72 -17.08 -19.12
C LEU A 139 -2.51 -18.16 -20.18
N MET A 140 -3.39 -18.13 -21.19
CA MET A 140 -3.31 -18.99 -22.36
C MET A 140 -2.68 -18.22 -23.51
N ASP A 141 -1.69 -18.82 -24.17
CA ASP A 141 -1.09 -18.35 -25.41
C ASP A 141 -1.37 -19.39 -26.49
N GLY A 142 -2.48 -19.22 -27.21
CA GLY A 142 -3.04 -20.24 -28.08
C GLY A 142 -3.52 -21.47 -27.28
N GLU A 143 -3.02 -22.65 -27.62
CA GLU A 143 -3.33 -23.91 -26.91
C GLU A 143 -2.37 -24.19 -25.73
N LYS A 144 -1.34 -23.36 -25.52
CA LYS A 144 -0.35 -23.55 -24.45
C LYS A 144 -0.65 -22.63 -23.27
N GLU A 145 -0.74 -23.23 -22.09
CA GLU A 145 -0.81 -22.48 -20.83
C GLU A 145 0.57 -21.89 -20.54
N ARG A 146 0.68 -20.57 -20.60
CA ARG A 146 1.94 -19.83 -20.38
C ARG A 146 2.19 -19.57 -18.90
N PHE A 147 1.11 -19.35 -18.14
CA PHE A 147 1.12 -19.19 -16.70
C PHE A 147 -0.03 -19.97 -16.07
N ILE A 148 0.27 -20.72 -15.01
CA ILE A 148 -0.70 -21.50 -14.25
C ILE A 148 -1.36 -20.57 -13.23
N ALA A 149 -2.69 -20.64 -13.12
CA ALA A 149 -3.39 -19.94 -12.05
C ALA A 149 -2.94 -20.47 -10.69
N PHE A 150 -2.66 -19.58 -9.77
CA PHE A 150 -2.35 -19.97 -8.40
C PHE A 150 -3.05 -19.05 -7.39
N PHE A 151 -3.30 -19.61 -6.22
CA PHE A 151 -3.86 -18.91 -5.09
C PHE A 151 -2.93 -19.08 -3.89
N ARG A 152 -2.55 -17.98 -3.25
CA ARG A 152 -1.72 -18.00 -2.05
C ARG A 152 -2.24 -17.05 -1.00
N THR A 153 -2.20 -17.54 0.23
CA THR A 153 -2.51 -16.75 1.43
C THR A 153 -1.28 -16.68 2.30
N PHE A 154 -0.95 -15.48 2.70
CA PHE A 154 0.13 -15.18 3.65
C PHE A 154 -0.48 -14.52 4.88
N ASN A 155 0.03 -14.84 6.05
CA ASN A 155 -0.29 -14.14 7.28
C ASN A 155 0.98 -13.86 8.06
N GLY A 156 0.93 -12.85 8.90
CA GLY A 156 2.08 -12.45 9.68
C GLY A 156 1.69 -11.67 10.92
N LEU A 157 2.41 -11.90 12.01
CA LEU A 157 2.31 -11.13 13.24
C LEU A 157 3.59 -10.33 13.42
N THR A 158 3.44 -9.03 13.63
CA THR A 158 4.54 -8.09 13.89
C THR A 158 4.33 -7.42 15.23
N GLY A 159 5.38 -7.38 16.05
CA GLY A 159 5.40 -6.64 17.29
C GLY A 159 6.57 -5.64 17.30
N SER A 160 6.36 -4.51 17.94
CA SER A 160 7.41 -3.49 18.13
C SER A 160 7.34 -2.86 19.52
N ILE A 161 8.49 -2.50 20.03
CA ILE A 161 8.64 -1.70 21.24
C ILE A 161 9.75 -0.68 21.02
N GLY A 162 9.53 0.53 21.46
CA GLY A 162 10.49 1.61 21.36
C GLY A 162 10.41 2.54 22.54
N GLY A 163 11.44 3.34 22.72
CA GLY A 163 11.46 4.34 23.77
C GLY A 163 12.45 5.45 23.50
N ILE A 164 12.18 6.58 24.12
CA ILE A 164 13.05 7.76 24.14
C ILE A 164 13.22 8.15 25.58
N TYR A 165 14.47 8.25 26.03
CA TYR A 165 14.81 8.76 27.33
C TYR A 165 15.61 10.06 27.20
N ASN A 166 15.04 11.14 27.69
CA ASN A 166 15.65 12.46 27.70
C ASN A 166 16.58 12.55 28.91
N VAL A 167 17.87 12.31 28.71
CA VAL A 167 18.89 12.36 29.76
C VAL A 167 19.09 13.80 30.25
N SER A 168 19.12 14.74 29.30
CA SER A 168 19.28 16.18 29.55
C SER A 168 18.64 16.96 28.39
N GLU A 169 18.60 18.29 28.48
CA GLU A 169 18.13 19.15 27.40
C GLU A 169 18.92 18.99 26.09
N LYS A 170 20.11 18.38 26.16
CA LYS A 170 21.00 18.22 25.00
C LYS A 170 21.24 16.77 24.60
N LEU A 171 20.72 15.79 25.35
CA LEU A 171 21.00 14.37 25.12
C LEU A 171 19.76 13.52 25.28
N ASP A 172 19.41 12.83 24.22
CA ASP A 172 18.34 11.79 24.17
C ASP A 172 18.97 10.44 23.88
N ILE A 173 18.51 9.41 24.57
CA ILE A 173 18.78 8.01 24.25
C ILE A 173 17.51 7.42 23.63
N ARG A 174 17.65 6.79 22.46
CA ARG A 174 16.55 6.16 21.73
C ARG A 174 16.85 4.69 21.52
N PHE A 175 15.83 3.85 21.71
CA PHE A 175 15.90 2.44 21.38
C PHE A 175 14.64 2.02 20.63
N ASN A 176 14.78 1.03 19.77
CA ASN A 176 13.68 0.41 19.06
C ASN A 176 14.02 -1.05 18.80
N ALA A 177 13.08 -1.93 19.09
CA ALA A 177 13.14 -3.34 18.76
C ALA A 177 11.84 -3.76 18.08
N SER A 178 11.94 -4.46 16.96
CA SER A 178 10.78 -4.97 16.26
C SER A 178 11.05 -6.38 15.72
N ARG A 179 10.00 -7.19 15.69
CA ARG A 179 10.02 -8.52 15.11
C ARG A 179 8.83 -8.68 14.18
N GLY A 180 9.10 -9.07 12.94
CA GLY A 180 8.10 -9.43 11.95
C GLY A 180 8.37 -10.82 11.39
N TYR A 181 7.31 -11.50 10.99
CA TYR A 181 7.36 -12.71 10.19
C TYR A 181 6.91 -12.36 8.77
N ARG A 182 7.63 -12.86 7.79
CA ARG A 182 7.26 -12.86 6.37
C ARG A 182 6.92 -14.27 5.93
#